data_9bfaf7bd58afb3403691d04a7c5d1684
#
_entry.id   9bfaf7bd58afb3403691d04a7c5d1684
#
_cell.length_a   1.000
_cell.length_b   1.000
_cell.length_c   1.000
_cell.angle_alpha   90.00
_cell.angle_beta   90.00
_cell.angle_gamma   90.00
#
_symmetry.space_group_name_H-M   'P 1'
#
loop_
_entity.id
_entity.type
_entity.pdbx_description
1 polymer ?
#
loop_
_entity_poly.entity_id
_entity_poly.type
_entity_poly.pdbx_seq_one_letter_code
_entity_poly.pdbx_strand_id
1 'polypeptide(L)'
;MRATVAAAAAGLQFFTDGRGAPGCGGRVRLGTRRSSSWAGRRYSVEAFAGQCQSATTTMNKFSATSQATSTTRNTWGQRRDDHPGLQVGCGAISRDQHGSNANRLFEEIGEEVTKKLRAFYEFCRPHTIFGTIIGISSVSLLPMRSLDDFTMTVLRGYLEALAAALCMNIYVVGLNQLFDIQIDKINKPGLPLASGEFSVATGVVIVLSSLIMSFSIGTRSGSAPLMCALLVSFLLGSAYSIEAPLLRWKRRALLAASCILFVRAILVQLAFFAHMQQHVLKRPLAPTKSLVFATLFMCCFAVVIALFKDIPDVDGDRDFGIQSLSVRLGPQRVYQLCINTLLTAYGAAIMIGASSTNLFQKIIIVFGHGLLALTLRQRARQFDVENQARVTAFYMFIWKLFYAEYFLIPFVQ
;
A
#
# COMPACT_ATOMS: atom_id res chain seq x y z
N MET A 1 1.42 -21.40 26.62
CA MET A 1 0.57 -20.20 26.47
C MET A 1 0.99 -18.99 27.30
N ARG A 2 1.28 -19.12 28.64
CA ARG A 2 1.78 -17.98 29.46
C ARG A 2 3.20 -17.50 29.08
N ALA A 3 4.09 -18.38 28.61
CA ALA A 3 5.46 -18.03 28.24
C ALA A 3 5.56 -17.23 26.91
N THR A 4 4.68 -17.50 25.96
CA THR A 4 4.69 -16.81 24.63
C THR A 4 4.11 -15.39 24.75
N VAL A 5 3.14 -15.19 25.64
CA VAL A 5 2.61 -13.86 25.98
C VAL A 5 3.65 -13.06 26.76
N ALA A 6 4.45 -13.71 27.63
CA ALA A 6 5.54 -13.06 28.36
C ALA A 6 6.69 -12.60 27.44
N ALA A 7 7.01 -13.35 26.38
CA ALA A 7 8.05 -12.96 25.44
C ALA A 7 7.62 -11.76 24.57
N ALA A 8 6.35 -11.67 24.19
CA ALA A 8 5.80 -10.51 23.49
C ALA A 8 5.70 -9.28 24.43
N ALA A 9 5.34 -9.49 25.71
CA ALA A 9 5.30 -8.44 26.72
C ALA A 9 6.70 -7.96 27.15
N ALA A 10 7.69 -8.85 27.23
CA ALA A 10 9.08 -8.48 27.53
C ALA A 10 9.71 -7.64 26.41
N GLY A 11 9.35 -7.88 25.14
CA GLY A 11 9.75 -7.01 24.03
C GLY A 11 9.18 -5.58 24.14
N LEU A 12 8.00 -5.40 24.72
CA LEU A 12 7.40 -4.09 24.97
C LEU A 12 7.93 -3.40 26.23
N GLN A 13 8.30 -4.14 27.27
CA GLN A 13 8.79 -3.56 28.54
C GLN A 13 10.20 -2.96 28.45
N PHE A 14 11.01 -3.38 27.47
CA PHE A 14 12.31 -2.74 27.22
C PHE A 14 12.20 -1.30 26.71
N PHE A 15 11.00 -0.83 26.37
CA PHE A 15 10.77 0.52 25.84
C PHE A 15 10.31 1.56 26.86
N THR A 16 9.98 1.19 28.12
CA THR A 16 9.41 2.10 29.11
C THR A 16 10.30 2.48 30.28
N ASP A 17 11.41 1.79 30.54
CA ASP A 17 12.30 2.10 31.66
C ASP A 17 13.55 2.89 31.22
N GLY A 18 13.35 4.17 31.03
CA GLY A 18 14.38 5.20 31.00
C GLY A 18 14.58 5.82 32.39
N ARG A 19 15.16 5.10 33.34
CA ARG A 19 15.63 5.69 34.60
C ARG A 19 17.13 5.58 34.76
N GLY A 20 17.69 6.74 35.09
CA GLY A 20 19.06 7.14 35.12
C GLY A 20 20.02 6.31 35.99
N ALA A 21 21.28 6.40 35.64
CA ALA A 21 22.41 6.07 36.47
C ALA A 21 23.27 7.33 36.73
N PRO A 22 23.94 7.44 37.88
CA PRO A 22 24.44 8.70 38.44
C PRO A 22 25.82 9.12 37.91
N GLY A 23 26.09 10.39 38.08
CA GLY A 23 27.12 11.19 37.51
C GLY A 23 28.58 10.80 37.80
N CYS A 24 29.40 11.28 36.86
CA CYS A 24 30.77 11.64 37.12
C CYS A 24 31.06 12.97 36.42
N GLY A 25 31.56 13.93 37.20
CA GLY A 25 31.79 15.29 36.78
C GLY A 25 33.00 15.42 35.83
N GLY A 26 32.83 16.22 34.81
CA GLY A 26 33.88 16.67 33.92
C GLY A 26 33.48 18.00 33.31
N ARG A 27 34.06 19.10 33.85
CA ARG A 27 33.93 20.46 33.30
C ARG A 27 34.57 20.54 31.91
N VAL A 28 33.80 20.90 30.88
CA VAL A 28 34.36 21.40 29.62
C VAL A 28 33.57 22.64 29.16
N ARG A 29 34.34 23.62 28.71
CA ARG A 29 34.02 25.01 28.39
C ARG A 29 32.89 25.20 27.38
N LEU A 30 32.08 26.24 27.62
CA LEU A 30 31.17 26.86 26.68
C LEU A 30 31.92 27.38 25.44
N GLY A 31 31.51 26.87 24.31
CA GLY A 31 31.72 27.46 23.01
C GLY A 31 30.38 27.89 22.43
N THR A 32 30.15 29.20 22.40
CA THR A 32 28.97 29.82 21.78
C THR A 32 28.98 29.58 20.28
N ARG A 33 28.00 28.82 19.76
CA ARG A 33 27.67 28.82 18.33
C ARG A 33 26.23 29.26 18.15
N ARG A 34 26.10 30.27 17.29
CA ARG A 34 24.89 30.98 16.90
C ARG A 34 23.75 30.02 16.52
N SER A 35 22.59 30.30 17.09
CA SER A 35 21.28 29.78 16.70
C SER A 35 20.94 30.26 15.29
N SER A 36 20.91 29.37 14.30
CA SER A 36 20.19 29.59 13.06
C SER A 36 18.74 29.13 13.25
N SER A 37 17.84 30.10 13.29
CA SER A 37 16.40 29.90 13.34
C SER A 37 15.91 29.23 12.05
N TRP A 38 15.58 27.95 12.15
CA TRP A 38 14.80 27.27 11.12
C TRP A 38 13.32 27.52 11.39
N ALA A 39 12.77 28.52 10.67
CA ALA A 39 11.32 28.68 10.54
C ALA A 39 10.75 27.50 9.75
N GLY A 40 10.17 26.55 10.46
CA GLY A 40 9.41 25.47 9.85
C GLY A 40 8.26 26.05 9.03
N ARG A 41 8.30 25.92 7.72
CA ARG A 41 7.16 26.22 6.84
C ARG A 41 6.02 25.24 7.21
N ARG A 42 5.01 25.76 7.85
CA ARG A 42 3.71 25.08 8.00
C ARG A 42 3.06 25.03 6.63
N TYR A 43 3.04 23.87 5.99
CA TYR A 43 2.14 23.61 4.90
C TYR A 43 0.75 23.41 5.50
N SER A 44 -0.07 24.46 5.45
CA SER A 44 -1.43 24.43 6.00
C SER A 44 -2.40 23.74 5.02
N VAL A 45 -3.56 23.35 5.55
CA VAL A 45 -4.71 22.85 4.79
C VAL A 45 -5.11 23.79 3.62
N GLU A 46 -4.77 25.07 3.73
CA GLU A 46 -4.95 26.09 2.69
C GLU A 46 -4.16 25.79 1.40
N ALA A 47 -2.97 25.15 1.47
CA ALA A 47 -2.22 24.75 0.28
C ALA A 47 -2.95 23.64 -0.51
N PHE A 48 -3.64 22.74 0.18
CA PHE A 48 -4.44 21.69 -0.46
C PHE A 48 -5.74 22.26 -1.05
N ALA A 49 -6.40 23.17 -0.36
CA ALA A 49 -7.57 23.88 -0.87
C ALA A 49 -7.21 24.78 -2.09
N GLY A 50 -6.06 25.44 -2.06
CA GLY A 50 -5.55 26.22 -3.19
C GLY A 50 -5.22 25.38 -4.42
N GLN A 51 -4.67 24.17 -4.23
CA GLN A 51 -4.41 23.24 -5.32
C GLN A 51 -5.71 22.69 -5.95
N CYS A 52 -6.74 22.41 -5.13
CA CYS A 52 -8.06 22.02 -5.63
C CYS A 52 -8.75 23.16 -6.40
N GLN A 53 -8.64 24.40 -5.94
CA GLN A 53 -9.20 25.56 -6.65
C GLN A 53 -8.50 25.82 -7.99
N SER A 54 -7.16 25.64 -8.08
CA SER A 54 -6.44 25.77 -9.34
C SER A 54 -6.84 24.69 -10.36
N ALA A 55 -7.09 23.47 -9.89
CA ALA A 55 -7.57 22.37 -10.74
C ALA A 55 -8.98 22.63 -11.31
N THR A 56 -9.87 23.21 -10.50
CA THR A 56 -11.24 23.62 -10.94
C THR A 56 -11.20 24.75 -11.96
N THR A 57 -10.29 25.71 -11.78
CA THR A 57 -10.10 26.83 -12.73
C THR A 57 -9.53 26.35 -14.06
N THR A 58 -8.67 25.33 -14.07
CA THR A 58 -8.11 24.73 -15.28
C THR A 58 -9.17 23.92 -16.04
N MET A 59 -10.06 23.21 -15.37
CA MET A 59 -11.18 22.52 -16.02
C MET A 59 -12.18 23.49 -16.69
N ASN A 60 -12.46 24.64 -16.07
CA ASN A 60 -13.33 25.66 -16.66
C ASN A 60 -12.70 26.36 -17.88
N LYS A 61 -11.38 26.45 -17.96
CA LYS A 61 -10.69 26.99 -19.16
C LYS A 61 -10.74 26.02 -20.34
N PHE A 62 -10.74 24.71 -20.12
CA PHE A 62 -10.83 23.73 -21.19
C PHE A 62 -12.22 23.66 -21.84
N SER A 63 -13.28 23.95 -21.08
CA SER A 63 -14.66 24.01 -21.61
C SER A 63 -14.93 25.26 -22.46
N ALA A 64 -14.18 26.33 -22.28
CA ALA A 64 -14.39 27.60 -22.98
C ALA A 64 -13.68 27.71 -24.36
N THR A 65 -12.72 26.81 -24.65
CA THR A 65 -11.93 26.86 -25.87
C THR A 65 -12.50 26.06 -27.05
N SER A 66 -13.57 25.32 -26.82
CA SER A 66 -14.22 24.45 -27.82
C SER A 66 -15.36 25.14 -28.61
N GLN A 67 -15.65 26.40 -28.40
CA GLN A 67 -16.78 27.10 -29.07
C GLN A 67 -16.42 28.27 -29.97
N ALA A 68 -15.16 28.45 -30.40
CA ALA A 68 -14.79 29.58 -31.24
C ALA A 68 -13.98 29.15 -32.45
N THR A 69 -14.61 28.47 -33.44
CA THR A 69 -14.17 28.51 -34.84
C THR A 69 -15.30 28.01 -35.76
N SER A 70 -16.23 28.88 -36.07
CA SER A 70 -17.02 28.77 -37.30
C SER A 70 -17.61 30.15 -37.66
N THR A 71 -16.86 30.99 -38.32
CA THR A 71 -17.41 32.05 -39.20
C THR A 71 -16.24 32.65 -39.98
N THR A 72 -16.07 32.29 -41.25
CA THR A 72 -15.39 33.11 -42.23
C THR A 72 -16.26 33.21 -43.46
N ARG A 73 -16.58 34.46 -43.69
CA ARG A 73 -17.44 35.02 -44.75
C ARG A 73 -16.76 34.95 -46.09
N ASN A 74 -17.56 34.59 -47.13
CA ASN A 74 -17.26 34.72 -48.55
C ASN A 74 -17.15 36.21 -48.93
N THR A 75 -16.09 36.57 -49.66
CA THR A 75 -16.08 37.78 -50.50
C THR A 75 -15.56 37.40 -51.89
N TRP A 76 -16.40 37.67 -52.85
CA TRP A 76 -16.16 37.61 -54.30
C TRP A 76 -15.23 38.75 -54.75
N GLY A 77 -14.27 38.41 -55.63
CA GLY A 77 -13.50 39.38 -56.41
C GLY A 77 -13.07 38.78 -57.73
N GLN A 78 -13.72 39.21 -58.81
CA GLN A 78 -13.41 38.86 -60.21
C GLN A 78 -12.11 39.55 -60.67
N ARG A 79 -11.24 38.81 -61.40
CA ARG A 79 -10.56 39.36 -62.60
C ARG A 79 -10.11 38.25 -63.55
N ARG A 80 -10.19 38.58 -64.84
CA ARG A 80 -10.10 37.77 -66.06
C ARG A 80 -8.69 37.38 -66.46
N ASP A 81 -8.70 36.30 -67.29
CA ASP A 81 -7.94 36.03 -68.51
C ASP A 81 -6.46 35.59 -68.36
N ASP A 82 -6.20 34.31 -68.68
CA ASP A 82 -5.49 33.83 -69.86
C ASP A 82 -5.28 32.31 -69.79
N HIS A 83 -5.72 31.57 -70.80
CA HIS A 83 -5.44 30.15 -71.07
C HIS A 83 -4.00 29.98 -71.61
N PRO A 84 -3.27 28.84 -71.51
CA PRO A 84 -3.75 27.50 -71.95
C PRO A 84 -3.22 26.28 -71.18
N GLY A 85 -3.81 25.14 -71.38
CA GLY A 85 -3.17 23.82 -71.15
C GLY A 85 -3.84 22.96 -70.11
N LEU A 86 -4.92 22.28 -70.51
CA LEU A 86 -5.52 21.19 -69.73
C LEU A 86 -4.57 19.96 -69.69
N GLN A 87 -3.97 19.69 -68.55
CA GLN A 87 -3.57 18.35 -68.19
C GLN A 87 -4.41 17.89 -66.98
N VAL A 88 -5.41 17.06 -67.29
CA VAL A 88 -6.19 16.34 -66.27
C VAL A 88 -5.30 15.23 -65.73
N GLY A 89 -4.53 15.54 -64.66
CA GLY A 89 -3.92 14.55 -63.81
C GLY A 89 -4.99 13.96 -62.94
N CYS A 90 -5.51 12.74 -63.26
CA CYS A 90 -6.22 11.93 -62.30
C CYS A 90 -5.28 11.61 -61.13
N GLY A 91 -5.29 12.45 -60.09
CA GLY A 91 -4.67 12.13 -58.81
C GLY A 91 -5.46 10.98 -58.20
N ALA A 92 -4.97 9.76 -58.35
CA ALA A 92 -5.38 8.64 -57.55
C ALA A 92 -5.09 9.02 -56.08
N ILE A 93 -6.13 9.47 -55.36
CA ILE A 93 -6.07 9.62 -53.90
C ILE A 93 -5.81 8.22 -53.38
N SER A 94 -4.55 7.98 -53.00
CA SER A 94 -4.10 6.68 -52.53
C SER A 94 -4.87 6.31 -51.25
N ARG A 95 -5.74 5.33 -51.35
CA ARG A 95 -6.45 4.69 -50.23
C ARG A 95 -5.49 4.18 -49.16
N ASP A 96 -4.22 3.99 -49.50
CA ASP A 96 -3.17 3.46 -48.59
C ASP A 96 -2.71 4.42 -47.50
N GLN A 97 -2.80 5.75 -47.74
CA GLN A 97 -2.41 6.73 -46.71
C GLN A 97 -3.42 6.84 -45.55
N HIS A 98 -4.72 6.58 -45.80
CA HIS A 98 -5.75 6.62 -44.75
C HIS A 98 -5.67 5.40 -43.85
N GLY A 99 -5.37 4.22 -44.36
CA GLY A 99 -5.17 2.99 -43.57
C GLY A 99 -3.92 3.06 -42.69
N SER A 100 -2.82 3.62 -43.22
CA SER A 100 -1.57 3.80 -42.48
C SER A 100 -1.71 4.78 -41.32
N ASN A 101 -2.44 5.89 -41.50
CA ASN A 101 -2.66 6.88 -40.43
C ASN A 101 -3.61 6.36 -39.33
N ALA A 102 -4.65 5.59 -39.68
CA ALA A 102 -5.53 4.95 -38.72
C ALA A 102 -4.77 3.95 -37.84
N ASN A 103 -3.94 3.09 -38.47
CA ASN A 103 -3.14 2.11 -37.70
C ASN A 103 -2.14 2.79 -36.74
N ARG A 104 -1.47 3.84 -37.18
CA ARG A 104 -0.58 4.62 -36.29
C ARG A 104 -1.33 5.24 -35.12
N LEU A 105 -2.52 5.80 -35.35
CA LEU A 105 -3.36 6.37 -34.30
C LEU A 105 -3.81 5.29 -33.29
N PHE A 106 -4.17 4.08 -33.76
CA PHE A 106 -4.50 2.97 -32.89
C PHE A 106 -3.30 2.48 -32.06
N GLU A 107 -2.10 2.45 -32.65
CA GLU A 107 -0.86 2.11 -31.95
C GLU A 107 -0.54 3.17 -30.87
N GLU A 108 -0.58 4.45 -31.21
CA GLU A 108 -0.36 5.56 -30.25
C GLU A 108 -1.36 5.54 -29.08
N ILE A 109 -2.66 5.32 -29.38
CA ILE A 109 -3.69 5.17 -28.35
C ILE A 109 -3.41 3.94 -27.48
N GLY A 110 -3.03 2.83 -28.08
CA GLY A 110 -2.69 1.59 -27.37
C GLY A 110 -1.49 1.76 -26.43
N GLU A 111 -0.45 2.43 -26.88
CA GLU A 111 0.73 2.75 -26.05
C GLU A 111 0.38 3.68 -24.88
N GLU A 112 -0.41 4.74 -25.13
CA GLU A 112 -0.82 5.68 -24.09
C GLU A 112 -1.73 5.00 -23.05
N VAL A 113 -2.66 4.16 -23.47
CA VAL A 113 -3.51 3.34 -22.57
C VAL A 113 -2.65 2.39 -21.73
N THR A 114 -1.70 1.70 -22.36
CA THR A 114 -0.80 0.78 -21.67
C THR A 114 0.06 1.50 -20.62
N LYS A 115 0.57 2.68 -20.97
CA LYS A 115 1.32 3.53 -20.06
C LYS A 115 0.47 3.96 -18.85
N LYS A 116 -0.76 4.40 -19.08
CA LYS A 116 -1.69 4.78 -17.99
C LYS A 116 -2.09 3.61 -17.11
N LEU A 117 -2.31 2.42 -17.69
CA LEU A 117 -2.57 1.20 -16.93
C LEU A 117 -1.37 0.79 -16.06
N ARG A 118 -0.16 0.89 -16.60
CA ARG A 118 1.06 0.65 -15.83
C ARG A 118 1.20 1.65 -14.69
N ALA A 119 0.98 2.94 -14.95
CA ALA A 119 1.00 3.97 -13.91
C ALA A 119 -0.06 3.68 -12.82
N PHE A 120 -1.28 3.27 -13.19
CA PHE A 120 -2.30 2.88 -12.22
C PHE A 120 -1.89 1.66 -11.40
N TYR A 121 -1.27 0.66 -12.02
CA TYR A 121 -0.75 -0.51 -11.32
C TYR A 121 0.30 -0.13 -10.28
N GLU A 122 1.27 0.72 -10.63
CA GLU A 122 2.29 1.22 -9.69
C GLU A 122 1.68 2.10 -8.58
N PHE A 123 0.68 2.93 -8.92
CA PHE A 123 -0.07 3.73 -7.96
C PHE A 123 -0.74 2.87 -6.88
N CYS A 124 -1.31 1.73 -7.25
CA CYS A 124 -1.96 0.79 -6.34
C CYS A 124 -0.98 0.05 -5.41
N ARG A 125 0.34 0.19 -5.61
CA ARG A 125 1.37 -0.57 -4.88
C ARG A 125 1.11 -2.08 -4.90
N PRO A 126 1.44 -2.78 -5.99
CA PRO A 126 1.01 -4.16 -6.25
C PRO A 126 1.21 -5.14 -5.11
N HIS A 127 2.35 -5.04 -4.39
CA HIS A 127 2.64 -5.90 -3.25
C HIS A 127 1.60 -5.76 -2.12
N THR A 128 0.99 -4.58 -1.95
CA THR A 128 -0.09 -4.39 -0.95
C THR A 128 -1.40 -4.98 -1.42
N ILE A 129 -1.70 -4.87 -2.72
CA ILE A 129 -2.87 -5.48 -3.36
C ILE A 129 -2.80 -7.01 -3.23
N PHE A 130 -1.67 -7.62 -3.65
CA PHE A 130 -1.48 -9.07 -3.50
C PHE A 130 -1.57 -9.53 -2.04
N GLY A 131 -0.97 -8.76 -1.11
CA GLY A 131 -1.09 -9.06 0.32
C GLY A 131 -2.52 -9.01 0.83
N THR A 132 -3.34 -8.09 0.33
CA THR A 132 -4.76 -7.99 0.67
C THR A 132 -5.56 -9.16 0.08
N ILE A 133 -5.34 -9.49 -1.19
CA ILE A 133 -6.02 -10.62 -1.85
C ILE A 133 -5.71 -11.92 -1.11
N ILE A 134 -4.43 -12.26 -0.94
CA ILE A 134 -4.01 -13.53 -0.34
C ILE A 134 -4.45 -13.61 1.13
N GLY A 135 -4.28 -12.51 1.88
CA GLY A 135 -4.67 -12.47 3.29
C GLY A 135 -6.17 -12.67 3.51
N ILE A 136 -7.01 -11.93 2.78
CA ILE A 136 -8.46 -12.07 2.88
C ILE A 136 -8.90 -13.46 2.39
N SER A 137 -8.33 -13.97 1.31
CA SER A 137 -8.65 -15.31 0.80
C SER A 137 -8.35 -16.39 1.84
N SER A 138 -7.14 -16.37 2.41
CA SER A 138 -6.74 -17.35 3.43
C SER A 138 -7.68 -17.30 4.64
N VAL A 139 -7.93 -16.11 5.18
CA VAL A 139 -8.77 -15.94 6.38
C VAL A 139 -10.23 -16.28 6.11
N SER A 140 -10.73 -16.00 4.90
CA SER A 140 -12.09 -16.34 4.50
C SER A 140 -12.34 -17.85 4.39
N LEU A 141 -11.29 -18.65 4.22
CA LEU A 141 -11.37 -20.10 4.20
C LEU A 141 -11.43 -20.73 5.61
N LEU A 142 -10.93 -20.04 6.65
CA LEU A 142 -10.83 -20.61 8.00
C LEU A 142 -12.18 -21.00 8.63
N PRO A 143 -13.33 -20.31 8.37
CA PRO A 143 -14.63 -20.72 8.90
C PRO A 143 -15.25 -21.91 8.17
N MET A 144 -14.72 -22.33 7.01
CA MET A 144 -15.25 -23.44 6.22
C MET A 144 -14.89 -24.77 6.85
N ARG A 145 -15.86 -25.69 6.92
CA ARG A 145 -15.70 -27.01 7.59
C ARG A 145 -15.73 -28.17 6.61
N SER A 146 -16.41 -28.00 5.47
CA SER A 146 -16.56 -29.01 4.42
C SER A 146 -16.58 -28.37 3.04
N LEU A 147 -16.49 -29.21 2.00
CA LEU A 147 -16.62 -28.74 0.61
C LEU A 147 -18.06 -28.25 0.32
N ASP A 148 -19.06 -28.69 1.07
CA ASP A 148 -20.45 -28.26 0.91
C ASP A 148 -20.65 -26.78 1.29
N ASP A 149 -19.73 -26.22 2.07
CA ASP A 149 -19.73 -24.79 2.40
C ASP A 149 -19.43 -23.91 1.18
N PHE A 150 -18.85 -24.44 0.10
CA PHE A 150 -18.53 -23.69 -1.12
C PHE A 150 -19.78 -23.46 -2.00
N THR A 151 -20.64 -22.57 -1.56
CA THR A 151 -21.85 -22.17 -2.29
C THR A 151 -21.66 -20.86 -3.04
N MET A 152 -22.57 -20.55 -3.99
CA MET A 152 -22.57 -19.23 -4.66
C MET A 152 -22.78 -18.07 -3.70
N THR A 153 -23.48 -18.29 -2.58
CA THR A 153 -23.64 -17.29 -1.52
C THR A 153 -22.30 -16.98 -0.86
N VAL A 154 -21.51 -18.00 -0.58
CA VAL A 154 -20.16 -17.84 0.01
C VAL A 154 -19.22 -17.17 -0.96
N LEU A 155 -19.21 -17.57 -2.23
CA LEU A 155 -18.41 -16.92 -3.27
C LEU A 155 -18.77 -15.45 -3.41
N ARG A 156 -20.05 -15.12 -3.45
CA ARG A 156 -20.52 -13.73 -3.52
C ARG A 156 -20.09 -12.92 -2.31
N GLY A 157 -20.31 -13.42 -1.07
CA GLY A 157 -19.90 -12.71 0.14
C GLY A 157 -18.39 -12.48 0.20
N TYR A 158 -17.60 -13.48 -0.19
CA TYR A 158 -16.14 -13.34 -0.32
C TYR A 158 -15.74 -12.26 -1.34
N LEU A 159 -16.34 -12.28 -2.55
CA LEU A 159 -16.01 -11.31 -3.61
C LEU A 159 -16.41 -9.88 -3.22
N GLU A 160 -17.56 -9.69 -2.57
CA GLU A 160 -18.00 -8.39 -2.04
C GLU A 160 -17.00 -7.85 -1.00
N ALA A 161 -16.59 -8.69 -0.05
CA ALA A 161 -15.62 -8.31 0.96
C ALA A 161 -14.25 -7.99 0.35
N LEU A 162 -13.78 -8.81 -0.58
CA LEU A 162 -12.51 -8.60 -1.28
C LEU A 162 -12.52 -7.31 -2.09
N ALA A 163 -13.55 -7.07 -2.89
CA ALA A 163 -13.67 -5.86 -3.71
C ALA A 163 -13.71 -4.59 -2.83
N ALA A 164 -14.50 -4.59 -1.74
CA ALA A 164 -14.53 -3.47 -0.80
C ALA A 164 -13.17 -3.21 -0.17
N ALA A 165 -12.46 -4.25 0.23
CA ALA A 165 -11.13 -4.14 0.83
C ALA A 165 -10.06 -3.66 -0.16
N LEU A 166 -10.11 -4.10 -1.42
CA LEU A 166 -9.19 -3.64 -2.47
C LEU A 166 -9.40 -2.15 -2.76
N CYS A 167 -10.64 -1.70 -2.86
CA CYS A 167 -10.96 -0.28 -3.00
C CYS A 167 -10.44 0.53 -1.79
N MET A 168 -10.63 0.04 -0.56
CA MET A 168 -10.09 0.67 0.65
C MET A 168 -8.55 0.69 0.66
N ASN A 169 -7.90 -0.37 0.18
CA ASN A 169 -6.44 -0.40 0.07
C ASN A 169 -5.94 0.66 -0.93
N ILE A 170 -6.60 0.81 -2.09
CA ILE A 170 -6.26 1.86 -3.07
C ILE A 170 -6.45 3.26 -2.45
N TYR A 171 -7.53 3.47 -1.70
CA TYR A 171 -7.75 4.70 -0.95
C TYR A 171 -6.56 5.00 -0.02
N VAL A 172 -6.21 4.05 0.85
CA VAL A 172 -5.16 4.25 1.87
C VAL A 172 -3.79 4.51 1.24
N VAL A 173 -3.38 3.71 0.24
CA VAL A 173 -2.07 3.89 -0.40
C VAL A 173 -2.03 5.13 -1.29
N GLY A 174 -3.13 5.47 -1.95
CA GLY A 174 -3.25 6.67 -2.78
C GLY A 174 -3.26 7.94 -1.94
N LEU A 175 -4.01 7.95 -0.83
CA LEU A 175 -4.02 9.05 0.12
C LEU A 175 -2.61 9.32 0.68
N ASN A 176 -1.88 8.26 1.03
CA ASN A 176 -0.50 8.39 1.48
C ASN A 176 0.38 9.04 0.41
N GLN A 177 0.29 8.62 -0.86
CA GLN A 177 1.05 9.21 -1.96
C GLN A 177 0.68 10.69 -2.21
N LEU A 178 -0.60 11.07 -2.08
CA LEU A 178 -1.03 12.46 -2.25
C LEU A 178 -0.40 13.40 -1.22
N PHE A 179 -0.24 12.95 0.03
CA PHE A 179 0.39 13.76 1.07
C PHE A 179 1.92 13.65 1.10
N ASP A 180 2.50 12.70 0.34
CA ASP A 180 3.93 12.39 0.37
C ASP A 180 4.67 12.73 -0.92
N ILE A 181 4.06 13.42 -1.87
CA ILE A 181 4.65 13.68 -3.20
C ILE A 181 6.11 14.16 -3.11
N GLN A 182 6.42 15.11 -2.23
CA GLN A 182 7.78 15.66 -2.11
C GLN A 182 8.76 14.65 -1.49
N ILE A 183 8.30 13.87 -0.52
CA ILE A 183 9.09 12.82 0.13
C ILE A 183 9.33 11.66 -0.85
N ASP A 184 8.28 11.26 -1.58
CA ASP A 184 8.35 10.16 -2.55
C ASP A 184 9.22 10.51 -3.77
N LYS A 185 9.41 11.80 -4.12
CA LYS A 185 10.40 12.22 -5.14
C LYS A 185 11.83 11.82 -4.76
N ILE A 186 12.14 11.75 -3.46
CA ILE A 186 13.45 11.32 -2.96
C ILE A 186 13.46 9.80 -2.78
N ASN A 187 12.49 9.27 -2.04
CA ASN A 187 12.50 7.86 -1.61
C ASN A 187 12.01 6.88 -2.69
N LYS A 188 11.03 7.32 -3.53
CA LYS A 188 10.32 6.46 -4.50
C LYS A 188 9.99 7.23 -5.79
N PRO A 189 11.00 7.74 -6.53
CA PRO A 189 10.80 8.60 -7.69
C PRO A 189 9.98 7.95 -8.83
N GLY A 190 9.88 6.62 -8.85
CA GLY A 190 9.08 5.88 -9.82
C GLY A 190 7.57 5.83 -9.52
N LEU A 191 7.09 6.39 -8.39
CA LEU A 191 5.65 6.45 -8.13
C LEU A 191 4.97 7.49 -9.02
N PRO A 192 3.77 7.21 -9.56
CA PRO A 192 3.12 8.05 -10.58
C PRO A 192 2.86 9.51 -10.20
N LEU A 193 2.62 9.80 -8.91
CA LEU A 193 2.49 11.18 -8.43
C LEU A 193 3.84 11.85 -8.22
N ALA A 194 4.87 11.10 -7.86
CA ALA A 194 6.23 11.61 -7.68
C ALA A 194 6.92 11.86 -9.02
N SER A 195 6.76 10.97 -9.99
CA SER A 195 7.28 11.10 -11.37
C SER A 195 6.54 12.13 -12.21
N GLY A 196 5.30 12.48 -11.85
CA GLY A 196 4.43 13.36 -12.63
C GLY A 196 3.62 12.66 -13.73
N GLU A 197 3.67 11.33 -13.83
CA GLU A 197 2.81 10.55 -14.74
C GLU A 197 1.32 10.75 -14.45
N PHE A 198 0.96 10.89 -13.16
CA PHE A 198 -0.38 11.29 -12.73
C PHE A 198 -0.35 12.72 -12.19
N SER A 199 -1.34 13.53 -12.62
CA SER A 199 -1.61 14.80 -11.98
C SER A 199 -2.17 14.58 -10.56
N VAL A 200 -2.02 15.59 -9.69
CA VAL A 200 -2.64 15.56 -8.36
C VAL A 200 -4.15 15.38 -8.45
N ALA A 201 -4.80 16.03 -9.43
CA ALA A 201 -6.22 15.89 -9.67
C ALA A 201 -6.61 14.43 -10.01
N THR A 202 -5.84 13.77 -10.88
CA THR A 202 -6.03 12.33 -11.18
C THR A 202 -5.91 11.48 -9.92
N GLY A 203 -4.89 11.71 -9.10
CA GLY A 203 -4.70 11.02 -7.82
C GLY A 203 -5.89 11.20 -6.88
N VAL A 204 -6.40 12.43 -6.74
CA VAL A 204 -7.57 12.74 -5.90
C VAL A 204 -8.82 12.01 -6.41
N VAL A 205 -9.08 12.01 -7.73
CA VAL A 205 -10.22 11.31 -8.32
C VAL A 205 -10.14 9.80 -8.04
N ILE A 206 -8.98 9.17 -8.22
CA ILE A 206 -8.78 7.74 -7.94
C ILE A 206 -9.05 7.45 -6.46
N VAL A 207 -8.49 8.25 -5.55
CA VAL A 207 -8.63 8.06 -4.10
C VAL A 207 -10.09 8.20 -3.66
N LEU A 208 -10.78 9.25 -4.08
CA LEU A 208 -12.18 9.50 -3.72
C LEU A 208 -13.13 8.46 -4.32
N SER A 209 -12.95 8.10 -5.59
CA SER A 209 -13.77 7.07 -6.23
C SER A 209 -13.59 5.71 -5.54
N SER A 210 -12.37 5.34 -5.20
CA SER A 210 -12.07 4.10 -4.47
C SER A 210 -12.72 4.10 -3.08
N LEU A 211 -12.68 5.24 -2.36
CA LEU A 211 -13.35 5.38 -1.06
C LEU A 211 -14.87 5.19 -1.17
N ILE A 212 -15.50 5.89 -2.12
CA ILE A 212 -16.94 5.80 -2.37
C ILE A 212 -17.35 4.37 -2.75
N MET A 213 -16.60 3.73 -3.66
CA MET A 213 -16.87 2.34 -4.05
C MET A 213 -16.73 1.38 -2.87
N SER A 214 -15.68 1.53 -2.05
CA SER A 214 -15.47 0.68 -0.87
C SER A 214 -16.66 0.73 0.09
N PHE A 215 -17.09 1.93 0.49
CA PHE A 215 -18.24 2.09 1.38
C PHE A 215 -19.57 1.70 0.72
N SER A 216 -19.75 1.94 -0.57
CA SER A 216 -20.95 1.52 -1.30
C SER A 216 -21.10 -0.01 -1.32
N ILE A 217 -20.00 -0.75 -1.54
CA ILE A 217 -20.02 -2.21 -1.47
C ILE A 217 -20.26 -2.68 -0.04
N GLY A 218 -19.58 -2.06 0.94
CA GLY A 218 -19.74 -2.40 2.36
C GLY A 218 -21.18 -2.20 2.87
N THR A 219 -21.83 -1.09 2.51
CA THR A 219 -23.23 -0.82 2.88
C THR A 219 -24.19 -1.79 2.20
N ARG A 220 -23.98 -2.09 0.89
CA ARG A 220 -24.81 -3.06 0.16
C ARG A 220 -24.70 -4.48 0.73
N SER A 221 -23.51 -4.87 1.18
CA SER A 221 -23.29 -6.17 1.83
C SER A 221 -24.13 -6.33 3.11
N GLY A 222 -24.41 -5.24 3.83
CA GLY A 222 -25.12 -5.29 5.11
C GLY A 222 -24.33 -5.98 6.24
N SER A 223 -23.05 -6.24 6.05
CA SER A 223 -22.18 -6.92 7.03
C SER A 223 -21.56 -5.94 8.01
N ALA A 224 -21.96 -6.02 9.28
CA ALA A 224 -21.39 -5.19 10.34
C ALA A 224 -19.86 -5.41 10.53
N PRO A 225 -19.32 -6.66 10.53
CA PRO A 225 -17.88 -6.87 10.59
C PRO A 225 -17.12 -6.24 9.41
N LEU A 226 -17.63 -6.38 8.19
CA LEU A 226 -17.02 -5.76 7.01
C LEU A 226 -17.04 -4.23 7.13
N MET A 227 -18.18 -3.64 7.48
CA MET A 227 -18.29 -2.19 7.65
C MET A 227 -17.35 -1.67 8.74
N CYS A 228 -17.22 -2.39 9.85
CA CYS A 228 -16.25 -2.08 10.90
C CYS A 228 -14.81 -2.08 10.35
N ALA A 229 -14.44 -3.10 9.55
CA ALA A 229 -13.12 -3.16 8.93
C ALA A 229 -12.84 -1.95 8.01
N LEU A 230 -13.81 -1.59 7.18
CA LEU A 230 -13.67 -0.44 6.26
C LEU A 230 -13.57 0.87 7.03
N LEU A 231 -14.44 1.10 8.03
CA LEU A 231 -14.45 2.32 8.83
C LEU A 231 -13.14 2.51 9.61
N VAL A 232 -12.66 1.45 10.27
CA VAL A 232 -11.41 1.51 11.03
C VAL A 232 -10.21 1.71 10.09
N SER A 233 -10.19 1.04 8.93
CA SER A 233 -9.14 1.23 7.92
C SER A 233 -9.13 2.66 7.36
N PHE A 234 -10.30 3.23 7.10
CA PHE A 234 -10.47 4.62 6.69
C PHE A 234 -9.92 5.59 7.75
N LEU A 235 -10.34 5.44 9.00
CA LEU A 235 -9.91 6.33 10.10
C LEU A 235 -8.40 6.24 10.34
N LEU A 236 -7.84 5.02 10.43
CA LEU A 236 -6.42 4.83 10.66
C LEU A 236 -5.57 5.23 9.46
N GLY A 237 -6.00 4.95 8.24
CA GLY A 237 -5.31 5.36 7.02
C GLY A 237 -5.29 6.88 6.86
N SER A 238 -6.40 7.55 7.18
CA SER A 238 -6.51 9.01 7.20
C SER A 238 -5.63 9.62 8.29
N ALA A 239 -5.71 9.12 9.53
CA ALA A 239 -4.87 9.60 10.63
C ALA A 239 -3.37 9.40 10.37
N TYR A 240 -3.00 8.33 9.67
CA TYR A 240 -1.63 8.04 9.28
C TYR A 240 -1.09 9.06 8.28
N SER A 241 -1.88 9.45 7.27
CA SER A 241 -1.42 10.18 6.08
C SER A 241 -1.67 11.69 6.13
N ILE A 242 -2.85 12.13 6.61
CA ILE A 242 -3.31 13.52 6.51
C ILE A 242 -2.45 14.45 7.37
N GLU A 243 -2.02 15.57 6.79
CA GLU A 243 -1.27 16.61 7.49
C GLU A 243 -2.20 17.63 8.12
N ALA A 244 -2.68 17.30 9.33
CA ALA A 244 -3.54 18.16 10.14
C ALA A 244 -3.13 18.06 11.64
N PRO A 245 -3.57 18.97 12.50
CA PRO A 245 -3.33 18.88 13.93
C PRO A 245 -3.75 17.53 14.50
N LEU A 246 -2.90 16.90 15.30
CA LEU A 246 -3.07 15.57 15.91
C LEU A 246 -3.05 14.37 14.95
N LEU A 247 -2.99 14.60 13.64
CA LEU A 247 -2.85 13.57 12.61
C LEU A 247 -1.39 13.44 12.14
N ARG A 248 -1.18 12.84 10.95
CA ARG A 248 0.16 12.55 10.39
C ARG A 248 0.95 11.60 11.28
N TRP A 249 0.29 10.54 11.76
CA TRP A 249 0.86 9.59 12.72
C TRP A 249 2.12 8.89 12.20
N LYS A 250 2.31 8.83 10.88
CA LYS A 250 3.54 8.30 10.29
C LYS A 250 4.82 9.03 10.72
N ARG A 251 4.74 10.28 11.20
CA ARG A 251 5.89 11.02 11.75
C ARG A 251 6.43 10.41 13.05
N ARG A 252 5.65 9.58 13.74
CA ARG A 252 5.99 8.95 15.01
C ARG A 252 6.08 7.43 14.81
N ALA A 253 7.28 6.85 14.93
CA ALA A 253 7.53 5.44 14.67
C ALA A 253 6.54 4.47 15.34
N LEU A 254 6.24 4.68 16.63
CA LEU A 254 5.30 3.83 17.37
C LEU A 254 3.87 3.91 16.83
N LEU A 255 3.36 5.12 16.54
CA LEU A 255 2.02 5.27 15.98
C LEU A 255 1.93 4.69 14.57
N ALA A 256 2.97 4.91 13.75
CA ALA A 256 3.05 4.33 12.41
C ALA A 256 3.00 2.80 12.44
N ALA A 257 3.84 2.18 13.28
CA ALA A 257 3.89 0.74 13.44
C ALA A 257 2.57 0.18 14.00
N SER A 258 1.96 0.87 14.99
CA SER A 258 0.68 0.49 15.58
C SER A 258 -0.47 0.50 14.56
N CYS A 259 -0.55 1.51 13.67
CA CYS A 259 -1.55 1.54 12.60
C CYS A 259 -1.42 0.34 11.67
N ILE A 260 -0.19 0.06 11.22
CA ILE A 260 0.07 -1.05 10.29
C ILE A 260 -0.23 -2.38 10.97
N LEU A 261 0.23 -2.57 12.21
CA LEU A 261 -0.01 -3.78 12.99
C LEU A 261 -1.51 -4.00 13.19
N PHE A 262 -2.23 -2.97 13.65
CA PHE A 262 -3.65 -3.11 13.95
C PHE A 262 -4.45 -3.46 12.71
N VAL A 263 -4.24 -2.77 11.59
CA VAL A 263 -4.97 -3.04 10.35
C VAL A 263 -4.60 -4.41 9.76
N ARG A 264 -3.31 -4.69 9.57
CA ARG A 264 -2.87 -5.89 8.83
C ARG A 264 -2.94 -7.18 9.64
N ALA A 265 -2.69 -7.11 10.93
CA ALA A 265 -2.60 -8.33 11.75
C ALA A 265 -3.84 -8.59 12.61
N ILE A 266 -4.54 -7.56 13.04
CA ILE A 266 -5.70 -7.73 13.93
C ILE A 266 -6.99 -7.57 13.12
N LEU A 267 -7.18 -6.40 12.52
CA LEU A 267 -8.44 -6.07 11.86
C LEU A 267 -8.73 -6.99 10.68
N VAL A 268 -7.76 -7.21 9.80
CA VAL A 268 -7.93 -8.10 8.64
C VAL A 268 -8.27 -9.52 9.10
N GLN A 269 -7.55 -10.07 10.08
CA GLN A 269 -7.81 -11.45 10.52
C GLN A 269 -9.19 -11.58 11.16
N LEU A 270 -9.53 -10.71 12.11
CA LEU A 270 -10.75 -10.86 12.90
C LEU A 270 -12.01 -10.47 12.12
N ALA A 271 -11.97 -9.34 11.39
CA ALA A 271 -13.15 -8.81 10.75
C ALA A 271 -13.57 -9.63 9.52
N PHE A 272 -12.62 -10.08 8.67
CA PHE A 272 -12.96 -10.90 7.50
C PHE A 272 -13.34 -12.32 7.90
N PHE A 273 -12.72 -12.88 8.95
CA PHE A 273 -13.21 -14.13 9.54
C PHE A 273 -14.64 -13.99 10.05
N ALA A 274 -14.94 -12.95 10.84
CA ALA A 274 -16.27 -12.69 11.37
C ALA A 274 -17.29 -12.44 10.24
N HIS A 275 -16.90 -11.70 9.20
CA HIS A 275 -17.74 -11.50 8.01
C HIS A 275 -18.16 -12.83 7.39
N MET A 276 -17.20 -13.72 7.14
CA MET A 276 -17.51 -15.01 6.55
C MET A 276 -18.31 -15.89 7.50
N GLN A 277 -17.92 -16.00 8.77
CA GLN A 277 -18.57 -16.92 9.73
C GLN A 277 -19.96 -16.46 10.13
N GLN A 278 -20.13 -15.18 10.54
CA GLN A 278 -21.40 -14.68 11.05
C GLN A 278 -22.35 -14.21 9.95
N HIS A 279 -21.82 -13.42 8.99
CA HIS A 279 -22.69 -12.77 8.00
C HIS A 279 -23.00 -13.71 6.82
N VAL A 280 -21.98 -14.40 6.28
CA VAL A 280 -22.13 -15.23 5.08
C VAL A 280 -22.64 -16.62 5.45
N LEU A 281 -21.94 -17.34 6.35
CA LEU A 281 -22.27 -18.71 6.76
C LEU A 281 -23.37 -18.76 7.84
N LYS A 282 -23.79 -17.62 8.42
CA LYS A 282 -24.82 -17.53 9.48
C LYS A 282 -24.51 -18.42 10.69
N ARG A 283 -23.23 -18.57 11.03
CA ARG A 283 -22.77 -19.36 12.18
C ARG A 283 -22.37 -18.44 13.34
N PRO A 284 -22.49 -18.90 14.61
CA PRO A 284 -22.02 -18.13 15.76
C PRO A 284 -20.51 -17.88 15.67
N LEU A 285 -20.08 -16.73 16.15
CA LEU A 285 -18.65 -16.38 16.15
C LEU A 285 -17.92 -17.28 17.16
N ALA A 286 -17.07 -18.15 16.66
CA ALA A 286 -16.21 -19.03 17.46
C ALA A 286 -14.79 -18.95 16.88
N PRO A 287 -13.83 -18.34 17.60
CA PRO A 287 -12.45 -18.26 17.13
C PRO A 287 -11.85 -19.64 17.02
N THR A 288 -11.23 -19.94 15.87
CA THR A 288 -10.51 -21.20 15.65
C THR A 288 -9.04 -21.05 16.09
N LYS A 289 -8.37 -22.19 16.33
CA LYS A 289 -6.91 -22.16 16.62
C LYS A 289 -6.14 -21.52 15.46
N SER A 290 -6.53 -21.82 14.22
CA SER A 290 -5.96 -21.23 13.00
C SER A 290 -6.08 -19.71 12.99
N LEU A 291 -7.22 -19.14 13.41
CA LEU A 291 -7.42 -17.69 13.49
C LEU A 291 -6.50 -17.06 14.55
N VAL A 292 -6.39 -17.68 15.72
CA VAL A 292 -5.49 -17.18 16.78
C VAL A 292 -4.04 -17.23 16.32
N PHE A 293 -3.64 -18.36 15.71
CA PHE A 293 -2.30 -18.50 15.14
C PHE A 293 -2.04 -17.45 14.06
N ALA A 294 -2.95 -17.30 13.09
CA ALA A 294 -2.86 -16.30 12.03
C ALA A 294 -2.69 -14.90 12.60
N THR A 295 -3.51 -14.50 13.58
CA THR A 295 -3.44 -13.17 14.17
C THR A 295 -2.10 -12.93 14.85
N LEU A 296 -1.62 -13.87 15.67
CA LEU A 296 -0.34 -13.74 16.37
C LEU A 296 0.85 -13.73 15.41
N PHE A 297 0.83 -14.59 14.39
CA PHE A 297 1.92 -14.68 13.43
C PHE A 297 1.96 -13.44 12.53
N MET A 298 0.80 -12.96 12.09
CA MET A 298 0.70 -11.74 11.30
C MET A 298 1.06 -10.49 12.10
N CYS A 299 0.95 -10.47 13.42
CA CYS A 299 1.53 -9.40 14.25
C CYS A 299 3.04 -9.31 14.06
N CYS A 300 3.76 -10.45 14.03
CA CYS A 300 5.21 -10.45 13.77
C CYS A 300 5.53 -9.89 12.39
N PHE A 301 4.80 -10.34 11.34
CA PHE A 301 4.97 -9.80 10.00
C PHE A 301 4.62 -8.33 9.87
N ALA A 302 3.54 -7.87 10.50
CA ALA A 302 3.13 -6.48 10.45
C ALA A 302 4.17 -5.55 11.09
N VAL A 303 4.77 -5.97 12.21
CA VAL A 303 5.90 -5.26 12.83
C VAL A 303 7.09 -5.21 11.87
N VAL A 304 7.47 -6.35 11.30
CA VAL A 304 8.62 -6.42 10.38
C VAL A 304 8.39 -5.58 9.12
N ILE A 305 7.21 -5.66 8.50
CA ILE A 305 6.87 -4.84 7.33
C ILE A 305 6.89 -3.35 7.69
N ALA A 306 6.35 -2.97 8.86
CA ALA A 306 6.33 -1.59 9.31
C ALA A 306 7.73 -1.02 9.57
N LEU A 307 8.64 -1.83 10.10
CA LEU A 307 10.01 -1.41 10.37
C LEU A 307 10.88 -1.44 9.11
N PHE A 308 10.75 -2.50 8.32
CA PHE A 308 11.63 -2.70 7.16
C PHE A 308 11.36 -1.71 6.03
N LYS A 309 10.10 -1.26 5.86
CA LYS A 309 9.74 -0.25 4.84
C LYS A 309 10.49 1.06 5.01
N ASP A 310 10.89 1.40 6.27
CA ASP A 310 11.59 2.62 6.60
C ASP A 310 13.12 2.50 6.42
N ILE A 311 13.65 1.30 6.14
CA ILE A 311 15.08 1.11 5.86
C ILE A 311 15.48 1.78 4.54
N PRO A 312 14.80 1.56 3.41
CA PRO A 312 15.09 2.26 2.17
C PRO A 312 14.72 3.75 2.18
N ASP A 313 13.89 4.19 3.11
CA ASP A 313 13.35 5.55 3.15
C ASP A 313 14.15 6.50 4.08
N VAL A 314 15.27 6.04 4.69
CA VAL A 314 16.00 6.75 5.77
C VAL A 314 16.43 8.16 5.38
N ASP A 315 16.90 8.37 4.17
CA ASP A 315 17.44 9.69 3.75
C ASP A 315 16.32 10.71 3.61
N GLY A 316 15.26 10.40 2.88
CA GLY A 316 14.12 11.28 2.78
C GLY A 316 13.39 11.47 4.11
N ASP A 317 13.25 10.41 4.92
CA ASP A 317 12.63 10.52 6.24
C ASP A 317 13.41 11.50 7.15
N ARG A 318 14.75 11.45 7.10
CA ARG A 318 15.62 12.37 7.86
C ARG A 318 15.43 13.81 7.40
N ASP A 319 15.43 14.06 6.10
CA ASP A 319 15.31 15.40 5.51
C ASP A 319 13.96 16.04 5.81
N PHE A 320 12.91 15.24 5.88
CA PHE A 320 11.55 15.70 6.21
C PHE A 320 11.18 15.60 7.70
N GLY A 321 12.16 15.30 8.58
CA GLY A 321 11.98 15.27 10.03
C GLY A 321 11.11 14.13 10.53
N ILE A 322 10.98 13.04 9.75
CA ILE A 322 10.27 11.82 10.17
C ILE A 322 11.20 10.98 11.03
N GLN A 323 10.80 10.75 12.28
CA GLN A 323 11.57 10.01 13.27
C GLN A 323 11.23 8.51 13.22
N SER A 324 11.50 7.87 12.06
CA SER A 324 11.35 6.41 11.93
C SER A 324 12.36 5.68 12.81
N LEU A 325 12.12 4.39 13.09
CA LEU A 325 13.06 3.60 13.89
C LEU A 325 14.39 3.42 13.17
N SER A 326 14.37 3.35 11.84
CA SER A 326 15.56 3.27 10.99
C SER A 326 16.41 4.53 11.05
N VAL A 327 15.79 5.71 11.16
CA VAL A 327 16.50 6.99 11.37
C VAL A 327 17.12 7.05 12.78
N ARG A 328 16.44 6.50 13.81
CA ARG A 328 16.89 6.58 15.21
C ARG A 328 17.97 5.55 15.59
N LEU A 329 17.80 4.30 15.20
CA LEU A 329 18.67 3.18 15.60
C LEU A 329 19.69 2.81 14.53
N GLY A 330 19.49 3.28 13.32
CA GLY A 330 20.26 2.91 12.13
C GLY A 330 19.68 1.68 11.40
N PRO A 331 19.82 1.63 10.06
CA PRO A 331 19.25 0.59 9.21
C PRO A 331 19.70 -0.83 9.58
N GLN A 332 20.96 -1.02 9.92
CA GLN A 332 21.53 -2.34 10.25
C GLN A 332 20.90 -2.96 11.50
N ARG A 333 20.67 -2.17 12.55
CA ARG A 333 20.05 -2.69 13.78
C ARG A 333 18.58 -3.04 13.56
N VAL A 334 17.87 -2.20 12.81
CA VAL A 334 16.46 -2.46 12.45
C VAL A 334 16.34 -3.71 11.60
N TYR A 335 17.25 -3.89 10.64
CA TYR A 335 17.35 -5.11 9.84
C TYR A 335 17.51 -6.36 10.72
N GLN A 336 18.49 -6.37 11.64
CA GLN A 336 18.72 -7.49 12.56
C GLN A 336 17.50 -7.80 13.42
N LEU A 337 16.83 -6.76 13.94
CA LEU A 337 15.60 -6.90 14.70
C LEU A 337 14.51 -7.60 13.87
N CYS A 338 14.31 -7.17 12.61
CA CYS A 338 13.33 -7.77 11.70
C CYS A 338 13.61 -9.26 11.44
N ILE A 339 14.88 -9.61 11.15
CA ILE A 339 15.27 -11.01 10.89
C ILE A 339 15.06 -11.87 12.11
N ASN A 340 15.51 -11.42 13.28
CA ASN A 340 15.36 -12.17 14.53
C ASN A 340 13.88 -12.37 14.89
N THR A 341 13.04 -11.35 14.70
CA THR A 341 11.58 -11.45 14.93
C THR A 341 10.96 -12.54 14.06
N LEU A 342 11.25 -12.58 12.76
CA LEU A 342 10.70 -13.61 11.87
C LEU A 342 11.25 -15.00 12.18
N LEU A 343 12.56 -15.15 12.45
CA LEU A 343 13.14 -16.43 12.80
C LEU A 343 12.55 -16.98 14.11
N THR A 344 12.30 -16.11 15.10
CA THR A 344 11.62 -16.51 16.35
C THR A 344 10.18 -16.94 16.09
N ALA A 345 9.43 -16.20 15.22
CA ALA A 345 8.07 -16.55 14.85
C ALA A 345 8.03 -17.92 14.13
N TYR A 346 8.94 -18.17 13.18
CA TYR A 346 9.06 -19.45 12.52
C TYR A 346 9.40 -20.59 13.49
N GLY A 347 10.32 -20.34 14.44
CA GLY A 347 10.64 -21.33 15.49
C GLY A 347 9.41 -21.68 16.34
N ALA A 348 8.63 -20.68 16.74
CA ALA A 348 7.39 -20.90 17.48
C ALA A 348 6.35 -21.67 16.65
N ALA A 349 6.20 -21.37 15.37
CA ALA A 349 5.30 -22.09 14.46
C ALA A 349 5.71 -23.57 14.30
N ILE A 350 7.01 -23.85 14.18
CA ILE A 350 7.53 -25.23 14.13
C ILE A 350 7.20 -25.98 15.42
N MET A 351 7.36 -25.38 16.59
CA MET A 351 6.99 -25.99 17.87
C MET A 351 5.49 -26.27 17.97
N ILE A 352 4.64 -25.33 17.53
CA ILE A 352 3.19 -25.52 17.47
C ILE A 352 2.85 -26.67 16.50
N GLY A 353 3.44 -26.71 15.32
CA GLY A 353 3.24 -27.78 14.36
C GLY A 353 3.71 -29.14 14.86
N ALA A 354 4.84 -29.21 15.57
CA ALA A 354 5.38 -30.43 16.15
C ALA A 354 4.46 -31.03 17.22
N SER A 355 3.64 -30.21 17.90
CA SER A 355 2.66 -30.66 18.90
C SER A 355 1.33 -31.11 18.30
N SER A 356 1.13 -30.99 16.97
CA SER A 356 -0.08 -31.49 16.30
C SER A 356 -0.17 -33.02 16.36
N THR A 357 -1.37 -33.53 16.61
CA THR A 357 -1.66 -34.99 16.61
C THR A 357 -1.84 -35.55 15.20
N ASN A 358 -2.24 -34.71 14.25
CA ASN A 358 -2.41 -35.08 12.85
C ASN A 358 -1.08 -35.07 12.12
N LEU A 359 -0.60 -36.22 11.65
CA LEU A 359 0.70 -36.39 11.00
C LEU A 359 0.83 -35.52 9.72
N PHE A 360 -0.22 -35.44 8.91
CA PHE A 360 -0.22 -34.64 7.68
C PHE A 360 -0.04 -33.15 7.99
N GLN A 361 -0.79 -32.62 8.94
CA GLN A 361 -0.67 -31.23 9.39
C GLN A 361 0.70 -30.97 10.01
N LYS A 362 1.19 -31.87 10.87
CA LYS A 362 2.52 -31.79 11.46
C LYS A 362 3.61 -31.65 10.40
N ILE A 363 3.59 -32.52 9.37
CA ILE A 363 4.58 -32.47 8.28
C ILE A 363 4.52 -31.14 7.54
N ILE A 364 3.32 -30.70 7.12
CA ILE A 364 3.17 -29.43 6.36
C ILE A 364 3.65 -28.25 7.19
N ILE A 365 3.25 -28.16 8.45
CA ILE A 365 3.58 -26.99 9.28
C ILE A 365 5.06 -26.98 9.62
N VAL A 366 5.63 -28.11 10.09
CA VAL A 366 7.04 -28.16 10.49
C VAL A 366 7.96 -27.98 9.27
N PHE A 367 7.69 -28.69 8.17
CA PHE A 367 8.51 -28.60 6.97
C PHE A 367 8.33 -27.24 6.28
N GLY A 368 7.10 -26.75 6.14
CA GLY A 368 6.80 -25.46 5.50
C GLY A 368 7.48 -24.31 6.23
N HIS A 369 7.27 -24.16 7.55
CA HIS A 369 7.92 -23.07 8.31
C HIS A 369 9.43 -23.27 8.40
N GLY A 370 9.93 -24.52 8.46
CA GLY A 370 11.36 -24.83 8.41
C GLY A 370 12.00 -24.35 7.10
N LEU A 371 11.36 -24.61 5.98
CA LEU A 371 11.82 -24.16 4.66
C LEU A 371 11.83 -22.62 4.55
N LEU A 372 10.76 -21.95 5.03
CA LEU A 372 10.69 -20.49 5.04
C LEU A 372 11.77 -19.88 5.94
N ALA A 373 11.98 -20.44 7.14
CA ALA A 373 13.05 -20.01 8.05
C ALA A 373 14.44 -20.17 7.43
N LEU A 374 14.71 -21.32 6.80
CA LEU A 374 16.00 -21.59 6.13
C LEU A 374 16.24 -20.62 4.97
N THR A 375 15.21 -20.39 4.14
CA THR A 375 15.27 -19.45 3.01
C THR A 375 15.53 -18.03 3.49
N LEU A 376 14.86 -17.60 4.57
CA LEU A 376 15.07 -16.31 5.20
C LEU A 376 16.54 -16.20 5.69
N ARG A 377 17.02 -17.22 6.42
CA ARG A 377 18.40 -17.23 6.95
C ARG A 377 19.46 -17.19 5.85
N GLN A 378 19.26 -17.94 4.76
CA GLN A 378 20.19 -17.95 3.62
C GLN A 378 20.25 -16.57 2.95
N ARG A 379 19.11 -15.95 2.66
CA ARG A 379 19.06 -14.62 2.06
C ARG A 379 19.59 -13.54 2.99
N ALA A 380 19.33 -13.66 4.30
CA ALA A 380 19.82 -12.72 5.29
C ALA A 380 21.36 -12.65 5.38
N ARG A 381 22.07 -13.73 5.07
CA ARG A 381 23.55 -13.75 5.05
C ARG A 381 24.17 -12.93 3.90
N GLN A 382 23.39 -12.66 2.85
CA GLN A 382 23.85 -11.95 1.65
C GLN A 382 23.33 -10.49 1.62
N PHE A 383 22.74 -10.04 2.72
CA PHE A 383 22.15 -8.70 2.81
C PHE A 383 23.24 -7.65 2.98
N ASP A 384 23.07 -6.56 2.21
CA ASP A 384 23.94 -5.40 2.22
C ASP A 384 23.05 -4.15 2.38
N VAL A 385 23.22 -3.47 3.50
CA VAL A 385 22.41 -2.31 3.88
C VAL A 385 22.76 -1.04 3.09
N GLU A 386 23.98 -0.99 2.54
CA GLU A 386 24.46 0.18 1.80
C GLU A 386 23.93 0.19 0.35
N ASN A 387 23.50 -0.99 -0.14
CA ASN A 387 22.99 -1.13 -1.49
C ASN A 387 21.44 -1.00 -1.50
N GLN A 388 20.94 0.17 -1.87
CA GLN A 388 19.50 0.49 -1.91
C GLN A 388 18.66 -0.49 -2.75
N ALA A 389 19.20 -0.97 -3.88
CA ALA A 389 18.51 -1.96 -4.71
C ALA A 389 18.37 -3.30 -4.00
N ARG A 390 19.40 -3.74 -3.25
CA ARG A 390 19.37 -4.97 -2.44
C ARG A 390 18.40 -4.82 -1.27
N VAL A 391 18.37 -3.67 -0.61
CA VAL A 391 17.42 -3.37 0.47
C VAL A 391 16.00 -3.46 -0.04
N THR A 392 15.68 -2.82 -1.16
CA THR A 392 14.34 -2.87 -1.78
C THR A 392 13.97 -4.30 -2.21
N ALA A 393 14.91 -5.03 -2.83
CA ALA A 393 14.68 -6.43 -3.22
C ALA A 393 14.42 -7.34 -2.00
N PHE A 394 15.10 -7.09 -0.88
CA PHE A 394 14.88 -7.83 0.35
C PHE A 394 13.52 -7.49 0.99
N TYR A 395 13.09 -6.22 0.93
CA TYR A 395 11.75 -5.82 1.36
C TYR A 395 10.67 -6.55 0.54
N MET A 396 10.83 -6.64 -0.78
CA MET A 396 9.92 -7.44 -1.63
C MET A 396 9.98 -8.94 -1.31
N PHE A 397 11.14 -9.46 -0.86
CA PHE A 397 11.25 -10.83 -0.41
C PHE A 397 10.48 -11.08 0.90
N ILE A 398 10.47 -10.14 1.86
CA ILE A 398 9.63 -10.22 3.07
C ILE A 398 8.16 -10.34 2.69
N TRP A 399 7.69 -9.58 1.69
CA TRP A 399 6.32 -9.71 1.19
C TRP A 399 6.03 -11.10 0.61
N LYS A 400 7.01 -11.72 -0.08
CA LYS A 400 6.86 -13.09 -0.57
C LYS A 400 6.74 -14.11 0.58
N LEU A 401 7.51 -13.94 1.64
CA LEU A 401 7.38 -14.76 2.84
C LEU A 401 6.01 -14.57 3.52
N PHE A 402 5.54 -13.32 3.60
CA PHE A 402 4.20 -13.00 4.11
C PHE A 402 3.09 -13.69 3.30
N TYR A 403 3.20 -13.74 1.97
CA TYR A 403 2.25 -14.47 1.14
C TYR A 403 2.33 -15.98 1.37
N ALA A 404 3.53 -16.53 1.43
CA ALA A 404 3.74 -17.95 1.66
C ALA A 404 3.15 -18.42 2.99
N GLU A 405 3.23 -17.59 4.03
CA GLU A 405 2.67 -17.87 5.34
C GLU A 405 1.16 -18.05 5.30
N TYR A 406 0.44 -17.22 4.56
CA TYR A 406 -1.01 -17.35 4.41
C TYR A 406 -1.45 -18.67 3.77
N PHE A 407 -0.59 -19.33 3.00
CA PHE A 407 -0.87 -20.67 2.47
C PHE A 407 -0.68 -21.77 3.54
N LEU A 408 0.10 -21.54 4.59
CA LEU A 408 0.33 -22.50 5.68
C LEU A 408 -0.71 -22.38 6.80
N ILE A 409 -1.26 -21.18 7.03
CA ILE A 409 -2.22 -20.90 8.11
C ILE A 409 -3.42 -21.88 8.14
N PRO A 410 -4.09 -22.23 7.03
CA PRO A 410 -5.25 -23.12 7.06
C PRO A 410 -4.95 -24.53 7.59
N PHE A 411 -3.70 -24.95 7.59
CA PHE A 411 -3.29 -26.27 8.09
C PHE A 411 -3.04 -26.29 9.60
N VAL A 412 -3.04 -25.14 10.28
CA VAL A 412 -2.92 -25.05 11.74
C VAL A 412 -4.30 -25.29 12.37
N GLN A 413 -4.57 -26.49 12.86
CA GLN A 413 -5.86 -26.87 13.47
C GLN A 413 -5.69 -27.37 14.90
#